data_0edacc5650c1d6813f4c5cbf36422610
#
_entry.id   0edacc5650c1d6813f4c5cbf36422610
#
_cell.length_a   1.000
_cell.length_b   1.000
_cell.length_c   1.000
_cell.angle_alpha   90.00
_cell.angle_beta   90.00
_cell.angle_gamma   90.00
#
_symmetry.space_group_name_H-M   'P 1'
#
loop_
_entity.id
_entity.type
_entity.pdbx_description
1 polymer ?
#
loop_
_entity_poly.entity_id
_entity_poly.type
_entity_poly.pdbx_seq_one_letter_code
_entity_poly.pdbx_strand_id
1 'polypeptide(L)'
;MNRRGAWRPAVAALLAILPFLPSLNYGFLYEWDDANFILDNPYIGMSWANLLHNFTTNLQTVYTPLTTFSLMIDHALFGTWAPGYHAVQLLMLGGCAALLFLILRKLRVPASAALLLTLLWAWNPGKCETAAWIADRKGMGCTLFALAAFLSFLRDCRREKAGAGTVLLMFAAFLFKPSALPLPGVMALYAWCRFPGEWGKLFRLLWPVGAAGIAGGVLVSAMTFSELSGSHASGIADAANLLRYFGGAVWPFSLNPIHPRLTLPEMLPELLWAAAVLAAVIWAGRKSRVSDRCQMAFAAGFVFLALPLLSSGALTNSNYAERYNFLLSAAVWCWIGVAGRGLFRRLPRVSAWTAGILLAGYLLTDWFYLETFSDTRLLFGRAAAVENPAQRALEGLGEVAINRQLPELLYETGELFNRASSRQEPPRDAQFRNTAVLLAAHARLMAGMAATAEELAGVLRSNGRDAFVAPEIFLPPA
;
A
#
# COMPACT_ATOMS: atom_id res chain seq x y z
N MET A 1 -11.34 -30.92 2.26
CA MET A 1 -12.31 -30.02 2.94
C MET A 1 -13.65 -30.74 2.94
N ASN A 2 -14.23 -30.99 4.11
CA ASN A 2 -15.53 -31.65 4.19
C ASN A 2 -16.59 -30.73 3.55
N ARG A 3 -17.53 -31.22 2.74
CA ARG A 3 -18.53 -30.41 2.02
C ARG A 3 -19.27 -29.39 2.92
N ARG A 4 -19.42 -29.71 4.22
CA ARG A 4 -20.06 -28.86 5.25
C ARG A 4 -19.35 -27.54 5.58
N GLY A 5 -18.20 -27.22 4.99
CA GLY A 5 -17.46 -25.97 5.25
C GLY A 5 -16.99 -25.21 4.00
N ALA A 6 -17.45 -25.62 2.83
CA ALA A 6 -17.03 -25.05 1.54
C ALA A 6 -17.47 -23.57 1.35
N TRP A 7 -18.56 -23.16 2.02
CA TRP A 7 -19.12 -21.81 1.98
C TRP A 7 -18.33 -20.76 2.83
N ARG A 8 -17.53 -21.24 3.79
CA ARG A 8 -16.83 -20.34 4.74
C ARG A 8 -15.87 -19.33 4.09
N PRO A 9 -15.09 -19.68 3.06
CA PRO A 9 -14.28 -18.68 2.35
C PRO A 9 -15.12 -17.60 1.65
N ALA A 10 -16.29 -17.98 1.10
CA ALA A 10 -17.21 -17.03 0.49
C ALA A 10 -17.79 -16.06 1.54
N VAL A 11 -18.14 -16.56 2.73
CA VAL A 11 -18.56 -15.71 3.85
C VAL A 11 -17.44 -14.78 4.29
N ALA A 12 -16.20 -15.26 4.38
CA ALA A 12 -15.06 -14.39 4.70
C ALA A 12 -14.89 -13.28 3.64
N ALA A 13 -15.06 -13.61 2.35
CA ALA A 13 -15.01 -12.65 1.27
C ALA A 13 -16.13 -11.59 1.38
N LEU A 14 -17.36 -12.02 1.57
CA LEU A 14 -18.52 -11.12 1.68
C LEU A 14 -18.43 -10.20 2.89
N LEU A 15 -18.07 -10.74 4.05
CA LEU A 15 -17.91 -9.92 5.26
C LEU A 15 -16.75 -8.93 5.14
N ALA A 16 -15.66 -9.31 4.46
CA ALA A 16 -14.47 -8.46 4.31
C ALA A 16 -14.75 -7.15 3.57
N ILE A 17 -15.69 -7.14 2.63
CA ILE A 17 -16.00 -5.96 1.81
C ILE A 17 -17.00 -4.98 2.47
N LEU A 18 -17.71 -5.40 3.53
CA LEU A 18 -18.81 -4.61 4.11
C LEU A 18 -18.43 -3.18 4.51
N PRO A 19 -17.31 -2.92 5.22
CA PRO A 19 -16.95 -1.56 5.62
C PRO A 19 -16.65 -0.64 4.43
N PHE A 20 -16.27 -1.21 3.30
CA PHE A 20 -15.81 -0.48 2.11
C PHE A 20 -16.89 -0.30 1.05
N LEU A 21 -18.12 -0.79 1.27
CA LEU A 21 -19.24 -0.59 0.33
C LEU A 21 -19.50 0.89 -0.01
N PRO A 22 -19.32 1.87 0.89
CA PRO A 22 -19.49 3.27 0.54
C PRO A 22 -18.59 3.72 -0.64
N SER A 23 -17.42 3.09 -0.84
CA SER A 23 -16.54 3.43 -1.96
C SER A 23 -17.17 3.21 -3.34
N LEU A 24 -18.22 2.40 -3.45
CA LEU A 24 -18.99 2.25 -4.70
C LEU A 24 -19.62 3.57 -5.19
N ASN A 25 -19.73 4.58 -4.34
CA ASN A 25 -20.25 5.91 -4.68
C ASN A 25 -19.13 6.93 -4.91
N TYR A 26 -17.85 6.53 -4.83
CA TYR A 26 -16.71 7.44 -4.99
C TYR A 26 -16.36 7.62 -6.46
N GLY A 27 -15.79 8.79 -6.77
CA GLY A 27 -15.24 9.09 -8.07
C GLY A 27 -13.79 8.61 -8.23
N PHE A 28 -13.17 9.00 -9.35
CA PHE A 28 -11.73 8.89 -9.53
C PHE A 28 -11.02 9.99 -8.75
N LEU A 29 -9.85 9.69 -8.22
CA LEU A 29 -8.95 10.65 -7.60
C LEU A 29 -8.08 11.31 -8.69
N TYR A 30 -8.66 12.33 -9.39
CA TYR A 30 -8.08 12.92 -10.60
C TYR A 30 -6.70 13.54 -10.34
N GLU A 31 -6.56 14.38 -9.32
CA GLU A 31 -5.29 15.05 -8.99
C GLU A 31 -4.30 14.10 -8.27
N TRP A 32 -4.60 12.77 -8.32
CA TRP A 32 -3.75 11.68 -7.87
C TRP A 32 -3.45 10.74 -9.04
N ASP A 33 -3.05 9.50 -8.78
CA ASP A 33 -2.62 8.58 -9.86
C ASP A 33 -3.76 8.12 -10.80
N ASP A 34 -5.04 8.26 -10.45
CA ASP A 34 -6.15 7.74 -11.26
C ASP A 34 -6.23 8.44 -12.63
N ALA A 35 -5.85 9.71 -12.72
CA ALA A 35 -5.73 10.41 -14.00
C ALA A 35 -4.72 9.71 -14.90
N ASN A 36 -3.50 9.51 -14.42
CA ASN A 36 -2.40 8.94 -15.20
C ASN A 36 -2.62 7.46 -15.58
N PHE A 37 -3.32 6.70 -14.72
CA PHE A 37 -3.57 5.28 -15.00
C PHE A 37 -4.79 5.05 -15.88
N ILE A 38 -5.80 5.95 -15.85
CA ILE A 38 -7.11 5.71 -16.45
C ILE A 38 -7.56 6.88 -17.34
N LEU A 39 -7.81 8.06 -16.73
CA LEU A 39 -8.56 9.13 -17.41
C LEU A 39 -7.77 9.80 -18.53
N ASP A 40 -6.49 10.10 -18.27
CA ASP A 40 -5.58 10.77 -19.20
C ASP A 40 -4.59 9.79 -19.86
N ASN A 41 -4.77 8.48 -19.64
CA ASN A 41 -3.92 7.46 -20.23
C ASN A 41 -4.32 7.18 -21.69
N PRO A 42 -3.55 7.60 -22.70
CA PRO A 42 -3.91 7.38 -24.11
C PRO A 42 -3.88 5.90 -24.51
N TYR A 43 -3.27 5.04 -23.71
CA TYR A 43 -3.11 3.61 -23.96
C TYR A 43 -4.07 2.74 -23.14
N ILE A 44 -5.10 3.34 -22.48
CA ILE A 44 -6.08 2.59 -21.67
C ILE A 44 -7.05 1.76 -22.51
N GLY A 45 -7.31 2.17 -23.76
CA GLY A 45 -8.22 1.46 -24.67
C GLY A 45 -7.75 0.06 -25.02
N MET A 46 -8.70 -0.89 -25.15
CA MET A 46 -8.41 -2.29 -25.47
C MET A 46 -8.06 -2.43 -26.95
N SER A 47 -6.76 -2.41 -27.27
CA SER A 47 -6.21 -2.70 -28.59
C SER A 47 -4.92 -3.49 -28.47
N TRP A 48 -4.51 -4.21 -29.51
CA TRP A 48 -3.25 -4.95 -29.52
C TRP A 48 -2.04 -4.01 -29.36
N ALA A 49 -2.06 -2.85 -30.00
CA ALA A 49 -0.99 -1.86 -29.89
C ALA A 49 -0.86 -1.32 -28.47
N ASN A 50 -1.97 -0.98 -27.81
CA ASN A 50 -1.97 -0.50 -26.44
C ASN A 50 -1.55 -1.60 -25.45
N LEU A 51 -1.98 -2.85 -25.69
CA LEU A 51 -1.55 -3.98 -24.89
C LEU A 51 -0.04 -4.18 -24.97
N LEU A 52 0.51 -4.17 -26.19
CA LEU A 52 1.96 -4.29 -26.40
C LEU A 52 2.70 -3.14 -25.72
N HIS A 53 2.23 -1.89 -25.90
CA HIS A 53 2.80 -0.72 -25.24
C HIS A 53 2.85 -0.93 -23.70
N ASN A 54 1.75 -1.29 -23.07
CA ASN A 54 1.67 -1.48 -21.62
C ASN A 54 2.55 -2.64 -21.09
N PHE A 55 2.87 -3.62 -21.93
CA PHE A 55 3.79 -4.72 -21.55
C PHE A 55 5.25 -4.44 -21.86
N THR A 56 5.55 -3.39 -22.64
CA THR A 56 6.93 -3.03 -23.04
C THR A 56 7.43 -1.71 -22.47
N THR A 57 6.55 -0.97 -21.76
CA THR A 57 6.89 0.30 -21.11
C THR A 57 6.53 0.27 -19.64
N ASN A 58 7.08 1.19 -18.87
CA ASN A 58 6.63 1.44 -17.51
C ASN A 58 5.68 2.65 -17.46
N LEU A 59 4.76 2.63 -16.53
CA LEU A 59 3.89 3.75 -16.22
C LEU A 59 4.28 4.30 -14.84
N GLN A 60 4.53 5.59 -14.75
CA GLN A 60 4.94 6.26 -13.50
C GLN A 60 6.13 5.57 -12.81
N THR A 61 7.23 5.38 -13.52
CA THR A 61 8.51 4.83 -13.02
C THR A 61 8.48 3.36 -12.54
N VAL A 62 7.32 2.71 -12.45
CA VAL A 62 7.21 1.33 -11.96
C VAL A 62 6.57 0.42 -13.00
N TYR A 63 7.23 -0.68 -13.31
CA TYR A 63 6.72 -1.68 -14.25
C TYR A 63 5.61 -2.54 -13.63
N THR A 64 4.36 -2.27 -14.03
CA THR A 64 3.15 -2.92 -13.48
C THR A 64 2.14 -3.32 -14.58
N PRO A 65 2.53 -4.12 -15.58
CA PRO A 65 1.73 -4.35 -16.78
C PRO A 65 0.39 -5.04 -16.52
N LEU A 66 0.30 -5.95 -15.55
CA LEU A 66 -0.98 -6.58 -15.20
C LEU A 66 -1.93 -5.63 -14.47
N THR A 67 -1.41 -4.63 -13.77
CA THR A 67 -2.26 -3.58 -13.19
C THR A 67 -2.93 -2.80 -14.31
N THR A 68 -2.14 -2.27 -15.25
CA THR A 68 -2.66 -1.51 -16.39
C THR A 68 -3.60 -2.37 -17.23
N PHE A 69 -3.23 -3.62 -17.52
CA PHE A 69 -4.10 -4.54 -18.25
C PHE A 69 -5.44 -4.77 -17.55
N SER A 70 -5.46 -4.91 -16.22
CA SER A 70 -6.71 -5.06 -15.46
C SER A 70 -7.59 -3.79 -15.55
N LEU A 71 -6.97 -2.60 -15.57
CA LEU A 71 -7.68 -1.34 -15.75
C LEU A 71 -8.16 -1.14 -17.19
N MET A 72 -7.43 -1.65 -18.20
CA MET A 72 -7.91 -1.69 -19.60
C MET A 72 -9.17 -2.54 -19.72
N ILE A 73 -9.26 -3.67 -19.01
CA ILE A 73 -10.48 -4.49 -18.96
C ILE A 73 -11.63 -3.71 -18.34
N ASP A 74 -11.39 -3.08 -17.19
CA ASP A 74 -12.40 -2.26 -16.52
C ASP A 74 -12.86 -1.11 -17.42
N HIS A 75 -11.93 -0.44 -18.11
CA HIS A 75 -12.25 0.63 -19.05
C HIS A 75 -13.10 0.13 -20.24
N ALA A 76 -12.80 -1.03 -20.77
CA ALA A 76 -13.58 -1.64 -21.84
C ALA A 76 -15.01 -2.02 -21.39
N LEU A 77 -15.20 -2.37 -20.11
CA LEU A 77 -16.50 -2.76 -19.56
C LEU A 77 -17.33 -1.58 -19.06
N PHE A 78 -16.68 -0.58 -18.46
CA PHE A 78 -17.35 0.49 -17.70
C PHE A 78 -17.09 1.90 -18.24
N GLY A 79 -16.16 2.07 -19.21
CA GLY A 79 -15.75 3.40 -19.67
C GLY A 79 -15.16 4.20 -18.52
N THR A 80 -15.74 5.39 -18.27
CA THR A 80 -15.37 6.28 -17.15
C THR A 80 -16.33 6.19 -15.96
N TRP A 81 -17.10 5.11 -15.84
CA TRP A 81 -18.02 4.89 -14.72
C TRP A 81 -17.26 4.30 -13.51
N ALA A 82 -16.80 5.16 -12.61
CA ALA A 82 -15.96 4.81 -11.45
C ALA A 82 -16.53 3.69 -10.55
N PRO A 83 -17.86 3.60 -10.26
CA PRO A 83 -18.41 2.52 -9.44
C PRO A 83 -18.09 1.11 -9.95
N GLY A 84 -17.94 0.92 -11.28
CA GLY A 84 -17.54 -0.36 -11.85
C GLY A 84 -16.13 -0.78 -11.43
N TYR A 85 -15.19 0.16 -11.43
CA TYR A 85 -13.80 -0.07 -10.99
C TYR A 85 -13.72 -0.35 -9.48
N HIS A 86 -14.48 0.39 -8.67
CA HIS A 86 -14.58 0.12 -7.24
C HIS A 86 -15.19 -1.26 -6.95
N ALA A 87 -16.21 -1.68 -7.71
CA ALA A 87 -16.80 -3.02 -7.55
C ALA A 87 -15.76 -4.12 -7.80
N VAL A 88 -14.94 -4.00 -8.86
CA VAL A 88 -13.83 -4.93 -9.13
C VAL A 88 -12.80 -4.90 -8.01
N GLN A 89 -12.45 -3.71 -7.48
CA GLN A 89 -11.53 -3.55 -6.36
C GLN A 89 -12.03 -4.30 -5.12
N LEU A 90 -13.31 -4.15 -4.77
CA LEU A 90 -13.93 -4.85 -3.64
C LEU A 90 -14.02 -6.37 -3.86
N LEU A 91 -14.29 -6.82 -5.08
CA LEU A 91 -14.26 -8.26 -5.41
C LEU A 91 -12.87 -8.85 -5.21
N MET A 92 -11.81 -8.12 -5.60
CA MET A 92 -10.43 -8.53 -5.36
C MET A 92 -10.09 -8.56 -3.86
N LEU A 93 -10.56 -7.58 -3.06
CA LEU A 93 -10.43 -7.60 -1.61
C LEU A 93 -11.10 -8.84 -0.99
N GLY A 94 -12.31 -9.14 -1.43
CA GLY A 94 -13.02 -10.37 -1.03
C GLY A 94 -12.23 -11.64 -1.39
N GLY A 95 -11.63 -11.66 -2.59
CA GLY A 95 -10.74 -12.73 -3.03
C GLY A 95 -9.51 -12.89 -2.12
N CYS A 96 -8.85 -11.78 -1.77
CA CYS A 96 -7.74 -11.78 -0.80
C CYS A 96 -8.16 -12.35 0.55
N ALA A 97 -9.31 -11.93 1.08
CA ALA A 97 -9.85 -12.43 2.35
C ALA A 97 -10.15 -13.93 2.30
N ALA A 98 -10.77 -14.41 1.22
CA ALA A 98 -11.02 -15.85 1.04
C ALA A 98 -9.73 -16.66 1.01
N LEU A 99 -8.70 -16.17 0.31
CA LEU A 99 -7.39 -16.82 0.21
C LEU A 99 -6.67 -16.82 1.57
N LEU A 100 -6.67 -15.70 2.30
CA LEU A 100 -6.08 -15.62 3.63
C LEU A 100 -6.78 -16.58 4.61
N PHE A 101 -8.11 -16.62 4.60
CA PHE A 101 -8.87 -17.60 5.38
C PHE A 101 -8.43 -19.03 5.07
N LEU A 102 -8.30 -19.40 3.78
CA LEU A 102 -7.87 -20.72 3.36
C LEU A 102 -6.43 -21.03 3.80
N ILE A 103 -5.51 -20.05 3.72
CA ILE A 103 -4.12 -20.17 4.19
C ILE A 103 -4.11 -20.45 5.69
N LEU A 104 -4.81 -19.63 6.50
CA LEU A 104 -4.92 -19.82 7.95
C LEU A 104 -5.45 -21.22 8.30
N ARG A 105 -6.46 -21.71 7.56
CA ARG A 105 -6.99 -23.07 7.71
C ARG A 105 -5.96 -24.16 7.36
N LYS A 106 -5.13 -23.93 6.32
CA LYS A 106 -4.02 -24.83 5.96
C LYS A 106 -2.92 -24.83 7.00
N LEU A 107 -2.69 -23.70 7.67
CA LEU A 107 -1.77 -23.54 8.81
C LEU A 107 -2.35 -24.06 10.14
N ARG A 108 -3.49 -24.78 10.10
CA ARG A 108 -4.17 -25.43 11.24
C ARG A 108 -4.73 -24.47 12.29
N VAL A 109 -5.02 -23.21 11.90
CA VAL A 109 -5.77 -22.27 12.75
C VAL A 109 -7.23 -22.75 12.86
N PRO A 110 -7.89 -22.73 14.03
CA PRO A 110 -9.32 -23.05 14.17
C PRO A 110 -10.19 -22.20 13.23
N ALA A 111 -11.33 -22.73 12.76
CA ALA A 111 -12.11 -22.06 11.72
C ALA A 111 -12.69 -20.70 12.16
N SER A 112 -13.20 -20.61 13.41
CA SER A 112 -13.68 -19.35 13.96
C SER A 112 -12.57 -18.33 14.11
N ALA A 113 -11.42 -18.72 14.65
CA ALA A 113 -10.26 -17.86 14.75
C ALA A 113 -9.76 -17.42 13.35
N ALA A 114 -9.71 -18.33 12.38
CA ALA A 114 -9.31 -17.99 11.01
C ALA A 114 -10.24 -16.94 10.39
N LEU A 115 -11.56 -17.03 10.63
CA LEU A 115 -12.52 -16.02 10.16
C LEU A 115 -12.27 -14.67 10.85
N LEU A 116 -12.17 -14.66 12.19
CA LEU A 116 -11.91 -13.43 12.95
C LEU A 116 -10.60 -12.75 12.54
N LEU A 117 -9.52 -13.52 12.41
CA LEU A 117 -8.22 -13.00 11.98
C LEU A 117 -8.25 -12.47 10.53
N THR A 118 -9.03 -13.11 9.66
CA THR A 118 -9.24 -12.62 8.30
C THR A 118 -9.98 -11.29 8.28
N LEU A 119 -11.02 -11.14 9.12
CA LEU A 119 -11.76 -9.89 9.25
C LEU A 119 -10.91 -8.80 9.90
N LEU A 120 -10.12 -9.11 10.91
CA LEU A 120 -9.15 -8.18 11.51
C LEU A 120 -8.10 -7.73 10.51
N TRP A 121 -7.66 -8.60 9.60
CA TRP A 121 -6.79 -8.20 8.50
C TRP A 121 -7.52 -7.29 7.51
N ALA A 122 -8.73 -7.67 7.07
CA ALA A 122 -9.45 -6.98 6.02
C ALA A 122 -10.00 -5.61 6.47
N TRP A 123 -10.51 -5.51 7.71
CA TRP A 123 -11.11 -4.30 8.28
C TRP A 123 -10.10 -3.39 8.99
N ASN A 124 -8.80 -3.72 8.97
CA ASN A 124 -7.79 -2.83 9.52
C ASN A 124 -7.82 -1.49 8.76
N PRO A 125 -7.94 -0.32 9.45
CA PRO A 125 -8.11 0.98 8.81
C PRO A 125 -7.04 1.35 7.79
N GLY A 126 -5.83 0.82 7.92
CA GLY A 126 -4.81 0.94 6.89
C GLY A 126 -5.14 0.25 5.55
N LYS A 127 -6.33 -0.37 5.41
CA LYS A 127 -6.82 -0.93 4.14
C LYS A 127 -7.69 0.03 3.35
N CYS A 128 -8.21 1.10 3.99
CA CYS A 128 -9.07 2.09 3.34
C CYS A 128 -8.44 2.64 2.06
N GLU A 129 -7.16 2.99 2.11
CA GLU A 129 -6.41 3.49 0.95
C GLU A 129 -6.47 2.49 -0.21
N THR A 130 -6.01 1.25 -0.02
CA THR A 130 -5.98 0.24 -1.08
C THR A 130 -7.39 -0.22 -1.51
N ALA A 131 -8.38 -0.16 -0.62
CA ALA A 131 -9.76 -0.56 -0.94
C ALA A 131 -10.50 0.49 -1.76
N ALA A 132 -10.27 1.78 -1.49
CA ALA A 132 -11.02 2.88 -2.10
C ALA A 132 -10.26 3.58 -3.24
N TRP A 133 -8.93 3.52 -3.29
CA TRP A 133 -8.14 4.13 -4.35
C TRP A 133 -7.93 3.16 -5.53
N ILE A 134 -8.50 3.50 -6.70
CA ILE A 134 -8.51 2.60 -7.85
C ILE A 134 -7.11 2.32 -8.39
N ALA A 135 -6.21 3.32 -8.47
CA ALA A 135 -4.85 3.11 -8.96
C ALA A 135 -3.99 2.22 -8.04
N ASP A 136 -4.34 2.02 -6.74
CA ASP A 136 -3.67 0.98 -5.94
C ASP A 136 -4.22 -0.43 -6.22
N ARG A 137 -4.89 -0.63 -7.36
CA ARG A 137 -5.12 -1.94 -7.98
C ARG A 137 -3.83 -2.76 -8.04
N LYS A 138 -2.70 -2.07 -8.21
CA LYS A 138 -1.34 -2.65 -8.14
C LYS A 138 -1.08 -3.38 -6.81
N GLY A 139 -1.42 -2.78 -5.67
CA GLY A 139 -1.27 -3.41 -4.33
C GLY A 139 -2.29 -4.52 -4.10
N MET A 140 -3.53 -4.31 -4.52
CA MET A 140 -4.61 -5.29 -4.40
C MET A 140 -4.33 -6.56 -5.22
N GLY A 141 -4.01 -6.41 -6.52
CA GLY A 141 -3.71 -7.52 -7.42
C GLY A 141 -2.45 -8.28 -7.00
N CYS A 142 -1.39 -7.55 -6.62
CA CYS A 142 -0.18 -8.14 -6.06
C CYS A 142 -0.50 -9.06 -4.89
N THR A 143 -1.29 -8.60 -3.92
CA THR A 143 -1.66 -9.39 -2.74
C THR A 143 -2.54 -10.59 -3.09
N LEU A 144 -3.53 -10.40 -3.98
CA LEU A 144 -4.39 -11.48 -4.43
C LEU A 144 -3.58 -12.63 -5.03
N PHE A 145 -2.70 -12.33 -5.97
CA PHE A 145 -1.88 -13.33 -6.64
C PHE A 145 -0.76 -13.89 -5.75
N ALA A 146 -0.19 -13.10 -4.84
CA ALA A 146 0.78 -13.57 -3.85
C ALA A 146 0.15 -14.57 -2.87
N LEU A 147 -1.05 -14.30 -2.35
CA LEU A 147 -1.78 -15.22 -1.49
C LEU A 147 -2.21 -16.49 -2.25
N ALA A 148 -2.65 -16.36 -3.50
CA ALA A 148 -2.98 -17.49 -4.35
C ALA A 148 -1.75 -18.38 -4.63
N ALA A 149 -0.60 -17.75 -4.94
CA ALA A 149 0.67 -18.45 -5.14
C ALA A 149 1.11 -19.19 -3.87
N PHE A 150 1.04 -18.52 -2.71
CA PHE A 150 1.39 -19.14 -1.44
C PHE A 150 0.44 -20.31 -1.08
N LEU A 151 -0.87 -20.16 -1.31
CA LEU A 151 -1.83 -21.25 -1.12
C LEU A 151 -1.56 -22.42 -2.05
N SER A 152 -1.17 -22.16 -3.31
CA SER A 152 -0.72 -23.19 -4.26
C SER A 152 0.55 -23.87 -3.78
N PHE A 153 1.53 -23.10 -3.30
CA PHE A 153 2.78 -23.63 -2.73
C PHE A 153 2.54 -24.54 -1.52
N LEU A 154 1.56 -24.23 -0.65
CA LEU A 154 1.16 -25.11 0.44
C LEU A 154 0.59 -26.48 -0.06
N ARG A 155 0.05 -26.54 -1.28
CA ARG A 155 -0.35 -27.81 -1.93
C ARG A 155 0.88 -28.53 -2.49
N ASP A 156 1.79 -27.80 -3.10
CA ASP A 156 3.04 -28.33 -3.67
C ASP A 156 3.93 -28.96 -2.59
N CYS A 157 4.00 -28.35 -1.40
CA CYS A 157 4.66 -28.94 -0.23
C CYS A 157 4.11 -30.31 0.16
N ARG A 158 2.83 -30.62 -0.14
CA ARG A 158 2.26 -31.95 0.10
C ARG A 158 2.61 -32.96 -1.00
N ARG A 159 2.88 -32.45 -2.21
CA ARG A 159 3.30 -33.23 -3.36
C ARG A 159 4.81 -33.37 -3.47
N GLU A 160 5.53 -32.65 -2.60
CA GLU A 160 6.99 -32.57 -2.53
C GLU A 160 7.64 -32.14 -3.85
N LYS A 161 6.89 -31.40 -4.68
CA LYS A 161 7.31 -30.91 -6.00
C LYS A 161 6.58 -29.61 -6.33
N ALA A 162 7.31 -28.61 -6.85
CA ALA A 162 6.73 -27.37 -7.34
C ALA A 162 5.79 -27.61 -8.53
N GLY A 163 4.63 -26.96 -8.49
CA GLY A 163 3.66 -26.95 -9.58
C GLY A 163 3.75 -25.67 -10.40
N ALA A 164 3.46 -25.76 -11.72
CA ALA A 164 3.43 -24.59 -12.59
C ALA A 164 2.47 -23.49 -12.11
N GLY A 165 1.35 -23.89 -11.47
CA GLY A 165 0.39 -22.93 -10.91
C GLY A 165 1.00 -22.00 -9.85
N THR A 166 1.91 -22.49 -8.99
CA THR A 166 2.62 -21.67 -8.01
C THR A 166 3.51 -20.64 -8.71
N VAL A 167 4.27 -21.07 -9.71
CA VAL A 167 5.19 -20.21 -10.47
C VAL A 167 4.41 -19.13 -11.24
N LEU A 168 3.35 -19.51 -11.97
CA LEU A 168 2.54 -18.57 -12.75
C LEU A 168 1.85 -17.52 -11.88
N LEU A 169 1.24 -17.94 -10.76
CA LEU A 169 0.58 -17.02 -9.84
C LEU A 169 1.58 -16.07 -9.16
N MET A 170 2.75 -16.58 -8.81
CA MET A 170 3.83 -15.75 -8.25
C MET A 170 4.32 -14.73 -9.26
N PHE A 171 4.53 -15.13 -10.51
CA PHE A 171 4.95 -14.24 -11.58
C PHE A 171 3.88 -13.16 -11.86
N ALA A 172 2.59 -13.54 -11.85
CA ALA A 172 1.50 -12.59 -11.93
C ALA A 172 1.53 -11.55 -10.78
N ALA A 173 1.85 -11.97 -9.55
CA ALA A 173 2.01 -11.04 -8.43
C ALA A 173 3.11 -9.99 -8.70
N PHE A 174 4.26 -10.41 -9.29
CA PHE A 174 5.36 -9.50 -9.66
C PHE A 174 4.92 -8.49 -10.72
N LEU A 175 4.15 -8.92 -11.73
CA LEU A 175 3.65 -8.07 -12.79
C LEU A 175 2.51 -7.12 -12.35
N PHE A 176 1.87 -7.39 -11.21
CA PHE A 176 0.98 -6.41 -10.55
C PHE A 176 1.78 -5.36 -9.77
N LYS A 177 2.77 -5.78 -8.98
CA LYS A 177 3.63 -4.87 -8.22
C LYS A 177 4.94 -5.55 -7.81
N PRO A 178 6.10 -4.92 -8.04
CA PRO A 178 7.40 -5.48 -7.67
C PRO A 178 7.57 -5.84 -6.19
N SER A 179 6.75 -5.31 -5.30
CA SER A 179 6.79 -5.61 -3.86
C SER A 179 6.58 -7.09 -3.51
N ALA A 180 6.11 -7.92 -4.45
CA ALA A 180 6.02 -9.37 -4.29
C ALA A 180 7.33 -10.12 -4.61
N LEU A 181 8.37 -9.48 -5.15
CA LEU A 181 9.65 -10.13 -5.51
C LEU A 181 10.29 -10.94 -4.38
N PRO A 182 10.15 -10.59 -3.08
CA PRO A 182 10.64 -11.41 -1.98
C PRO A 182 9.83 -12.68 -1.69
N LEU A 183 8.70 -12.91 -2.34
CA LEU A 183 7.83 -14.07 -2.09
C LEU A 183 8.53 -15.43 -2.21
N PRO A 184 9.47 -15.67 -3.15
CA PRO A 184 10.28 -16.89 -3.17
C PRO A 184 11.02 -17.16 -1.86
N GLY A 185 11.57 -16.11 -1.25
CA GLY A 185 12.24 -16.20 0.06
C GLY A 185 11.31 -16.62 1.19
N VAL A 186 10.08 -16.09 1.20
CA VAL A 186 9.03 -16.50 2.16
C VAL A 186 8.65 -17.96 1.97
N MET A 187 8.50 -18.42 0.71
CA MET A 187 8.24 -19.82 0.39
C MET A 187 9.39 -20.72 0.82
N ALA A 188 10.64 -20.28 0.64
CA ALA A 188 11.82 -21.00 1.09
C ALA A 188 11.87 -21.15 2.61
N LEU A 189 11.58 -20.07 3.36
CA LEU A 189 11.50 -20.10 4.82
C LEU A 189 10.40 -21.05 5.33
N TYR A 190 9.25 -21.05 4.69
CA TYR A 190 8.18 -22.01 5.02
C TYR A 190 8.62 -23.46 4.75
N ALA A 191 9.19 -23.74 3.58
CA ALA A 191 9.68 -25.06 3.21
C ALA A 191 10.80 -25.53 4.18
N TRP A 192 11.73 -24.64 4.53
CA TRP A 192 12.77 -24.92 5.51
C TRP A 192 12.21 -25.31 6.89
N CYS A 193 11.12 -24.67 7.33
CA CYS A 193 10.42 -25.08 8.54
C CYS A 193 9.73 -26.43 8.40
N ARG A 194 9.21 -26.73 7.22
CA ARG A 194 8.39 -27.92 6.98
C ARG A 194 9.23 -29.19 6.76
N PHE A 195 10.42 -29.05 6.18
CA PHE A 195 11.31 -30.14 5.74
C PHE A 195 12.73 -29.96 6.30
N PRO A 196 12.91 -30.04 7.65
CA PRO A 196 14.21 -29.85 8.27
C PRO A 196 15.20 -30.96 7.87
N GLY A 197 16.32 -30.56 7.23
CA GLY A 197 17.36 -31.49 6.78
C GLY A 197 17.07 -32.27 5.49
N GLU A 198 15.87 -32.08 4.90
CA GLU A 198 15.48 -32.79 3.68
C GLU A 198 15.88 -32.02 2.39
N TRP A 199 17.18 -31.81 2.19
CA TRP A 199 17.72 -30.96 1.11
C TRP A 199 17.20 -31.32 -0.29
N GLY A 200 17.02 -32.59 -0.61
CA GLY A 200 16.50 -33.04 -1.92
C GLY A 200 15.06 -32.60 -2.15
N LYS A 201 14.22 -32.59 -1.09
CA LYS A 201 12.85 -32.07 -1.20
C LYS A 201 12.82 -30.56 -1.30
N LEU A 202 13.67 -29.87 -0.52
CA LEU A 202 13.80 -28.42 -0.58
C LEU A 202 14.25 -27.99 -1.97
N PHE A 203 15.24 -28.64 -2.56
CA PHE A 203 15.69 -28.32 -3.91
C PHE A 203 14.55 -28.50 -4.94
N ARG A 204 13.85 -29.65 -4.95
CA ARG A 204 12.75 -29.89 -5.91
C ARG A 204 11.61 -28.90 -5.80
N LEU A 205 11.34 -28.41 -4.60
CA LEU A 205 10.31 -27.39 -4.34
C LEU A 205 10.76 -25.99 -4.73
N LEU A 206 12.00 -25.64 -4.44
CA LEU A 206 12.44 -24.24 -4.42
C LEU A 206 13.15 -23.82 -5.71
N TRP A 207 13.78 -24.75 -6.48
CA TRP A 207 14.51 -24.34 -7.67
C TRP A 207 13.61 -23.66 -8.74
N PRO A 208 12.36 -24.14 -9.03
CA PRO A 208 11.53 -23.45 -10.02
C PRO A 208 11.00 -22.12 -9.50
N VAL A 209 10.71 -22.03 -8.19
CA VAL A 209 10.28 -20.81 -7.52
C VAL A 209 11.41 -19.78 -7.49
N GLY A 210 12.63 -20.21 -7.18
CA GLY A 210 13.83 -19.37 -7.18
C GLY A 210 14.20 -18.88 -8.58
N ALA A 211 14.17 -19.78 -9.58
CA ALA A 211 14.45 -19.41 -10.97
C ALA A 211 13.44 -18.36 -11.49
N ALA A 212 12.14 -18.57 -11.20
CA ALA A 212 11.11 -17.60 -11.56
C ALA A 212 11.26 -16.28 -10.78
N GLY A 213 11.69 -16.32 -9.52
CA GLY A 213 12.00 -15.13 -8.73
C GLY A 213 13.13 -14.31 -9.34
N ILE A 214 14.22 -14.98 -9.76
CA ILE A 214 15.34 -14.34 -10.45
C ILE A 214 14.88 -13.75 -11.79
N ALA A 215 14.16 -14.52 -12.61
CA ALA A 215 13.66 -14.05 -13.90
C ALA A 215 12.72 -12.84 -13.74
N GLY A 216 11.81 -12.86 -12.75
CA GLY A 216 10.95 -11.74 -12.44
C GLY A 216 11.72 -10.52 -11.94
N GLY A 217 12.73 -10.74 -11.09
CA GLY A 217 13.62 -9.69 -10.61
C GLY A 217 14.39 -9.01 -11.75
N VAL A 218 14.98 -9.81 -12.66
CA VAL A 218 15.69 -9.29 -13.85
C VAL A 218 14.74 -8.50 -14.75
N LEU A 219 13.57 -9.05 -15.07
CA LEU A 219 12.57 -8.37 -15.90
C LEU A 219 12.15 -7.02 -15.30
N VAL A 220 11.72 -7.02 -14.02
CA VAL A 220 11.28 -5.81 -13.34
C VAL A 220 12.40 -4.78 -13.24
N SER A 221 13.61 -5.21 -12.90
CA SER A 221 14.78 -4.32 -12.83
C SER A 221 15.08 -3.70 -14.18
N ALA A 222 15.15 -4.51 -15.25
CA ALA A 222 15.42 -4.02 -16.60
C ALA A 222 14.41 -2.97 -17.07
N MET A 223 13.13 -3.11 -16.66
CA MET A 223 12.06 -2.21 -17.05
C MET A 223 11.93 -0.98 -16.13
N THR A 224 12.49 -1.01 -14.91
CA THR A 224 12.34 0.06 -13.92
C THR A 224 13.60 0.94 -13.78
N PHE A 225 14.80 0.37 -13.93
CA PHE A 225 16.06 1.07 -13.63
C PHE A 225 16.48 2.18 -14.61
N SER A 226 15.79 2.37 -15.71
CA SER A 226 16.09 3.47 -16.63
C SER A 226 15.87 4.88 -16.06
N GLU A 227 15.19 5.00 -14.90
CA GLU A 227 14.80 6.29 -14.32
C GLU A 227 15.25 6.49 -12.86
N LEU A 228 15.89 5.50 -12.24
CA LEU A 228 16.34 5.58 -10.84
C LEU A 228 17.72 6.25 -10.70
N SER A 229 17.84 7.52 -11.04
CA SER A 229 19.00 8.34 -10.72
C SER A 229 18.73 9.21 -9.48
N GLY A 230 18.99 8.68 -8.31
CA GLY A 230 18.87 9.43 -7.06
C GLY A 230 18.51 8.54 -5.86
N SER A 231 19.43 7.66 -5.44
CA SER A 231 19.23 6.92 -4.19
C SER A 231 19.51 7.81 -2.99
N HIS A 232 18.49 8.16 -2.22
CA HIS A 232 18.75 8.57 -0.85
C HIS A 232 19.11 7.33 -0.04
N ALA A 233 20.26 7.38 0.65
CA ALA A 233 20.69 6.30 1.54
C ALA A 233 19.59 6.05 2.59
N SER A 234 19.14 4.80 2.72
CA SER A 234 18.21 4.39 3.76
C SER A 234 18.86 4.63 5.14
N GLY A 235 18.21 5.44 5.95
CA GLY A 235 18.68 5.72 7.32
C GLY A 235 18.09 4.76 8.36
N ILE A 236 18.53 4.91 9.61
CA ILE A 236 17.98 4.14 10.75
C ILE A 236 16.46 4.37 10.88
N ALA A 237 15.96 5.57 10.58
CA ALA A 237 14.55 5.90 10.58
C ALA A 237 13.75 5.06 9.57
N ASP A 238 14.33 4.77 8.38
CA ASP A 238 13.69 3.93 7.38
C ASP A 238 13.59 2.47 7.84
N ALA A 239 14.64 1.97 8.53
CA ALA A 239 14.60 0.65 9.15
C ALA A 239 13.57 0.57 10.29
N ALA A 240 13.40 1.64 11.08
CA ALA A 240 12.38 1.72 12.13
C ALA A 240 10.95 1.65 11.58
N ASN A 241 10.71 2.13 10.36
CA ASN A 241 9.41 1.99 9.68
C ASN A 241 9.00 0.53 9.48
N LEU A 242 9.92 -0.42 9.38
CA LEU A 242 9.56 -1.85 9.32
C LEU A 242 8.82 -2.31 10.58
N LEU A 243 9.22 -1.83 11.75
CA LEU A 243 8.51 -2.11 13.00
C LEU A 243 7.15 -1.39 13.04
N ARG A 244 7.06 -0.17 12.50
CA ARG A 244 5.78 0.55 12.37
C ARG A 244 4.79 -0.26 11.52
N TYR A 245 5.20 -0.83 10.39
CA TYR A 245 4.37 -1.73 9.58
C TYR A 245 3.92 -2.96 10.34
N PHE A 246 4.80 -3.54 11.19
CA PHE A 246 4.45 -4.69 12.01
C PHE A 246 3.37 -4.34 13.05
N GLY A 247 3.56 -3.26 13.78
CA GLY A 247 2.56 -2.78 14.77
C GLY A 247 1.26 -2.32 14.11
N GLY A 248 1.36 -1.59 13.00
CA GLY A 248 0.24 -1.08 12.20
C GLY A 248 -0.61 -2.19 11.55
N ALA A 249 -0.04 -3.40 11.37
CA ALA A 249 -0.83 -4.56 10.96
C ALA A 249 -1.92 -4.93 11.98
N VAL A 250 -1.70 -4.62 13.27
CA VAL A 250 -2.67 -4.87 14.35
C VAL A 250 -3.44 -3.60 14.69
N TRP A 251 -2.79 -2.46 14.82
CA TRP A 251 -3.43 -1.17 15.06
C TRP A 251 -2.60 -0.02 14.47
N PRO A 252 -3.10 0.67 13.44
CA PRO A 252 -2.46 1.87 12.91
C PRO A 252 -2.82 3.08 13.79
N PHE A 253 -1.82 3.72 14.40
CA PHE A 253 -2.04 4.89 15.27
C PHE A 253 -2.23 6.19 14.50
N SER A 254 -1.42 6.38 13.47
CA SER A 254 -1.49 7.56 12.61
C SER A 254 -1.95 7.14 11.21
N LEU A 255 -3.14 7.58 10.82
CA LEU A 255 -3.70 7.34 9.49
C LEU A 255 -3.60 8.63 8.70
N ASN A 256 -2.77 8.62 7.67
CA ASN A 256 -2.58 9.76 6.78
C ASN A 256 -2.28 9.26 5.35
N PRO A 257 -2.99 9.74 4.31
CA PRO A 257 -2.74 9.33 2.93
C PRO A 257 -1.30 9.60 2.47
N ILE A 258 -0.68 10.64 3.02
CA ILE A 258 0.69 11.05 2.70
C ILE A 258 1.41 11.39 4.00
N HIS A 259 2.14 10.42 4.54
CA HIS A 259 2.86 10.61 5.80
C HIS A 259 4.02 11.59 5.66
N PRO A 260 4.21 12.49 6.64
CA PRO A 260 5.45 13.24 6.78
C PRO A 260 6.59 12.28 7.17
N ARG A 261 7.83 12.73 6.94
CA ARG A 261 9.00 12.01 7.46
C ARG A 261 9.08 12.25 8.96
N LEU A 262 8.97 11.18 9.74
CA LEU A 262 9.08 11.23 11.19
C LEU A 262 10.52 10.96 11.63
N THR A 263 10.93 11.62 12.70
CA THR A 263 12.16 11.35 13.45
C THR A 263 11.97 10.14 14.38
N LEU A 264 13.04 9.54 14.86
CA LEU A 264 12.96 8.40 15.79
C LEU A 264 12.16 8.68 17.08
N PRO A 265 12.32 9.88 17.75
CA PRO A 265 11.49 10.22 18.89
C PRO A 265 9.99 10.29 18.58
N GLU A 266 9.61 10.84 17.43
CA GLU A 266 8.20 10.91 17.00
C GLU A 266 7.59 9.54 16.71
N MET A 267 8.41 8.57 16.28
CA MET A 267 7.98 7.17 16.05
C MET A 267 7.87 6.35 17.35
N LEU A 268 8.43 6.82 18.48
CA LEU A 268 8.58 6.02 19.70
C LEU A 268 7.28 5.34 20.18
N PRO A 269 6.10 5.99 20.21
CA PRO A 269 4.86 5.31 20.62
C PRO A 269 4.51 4.11 19.73
N GLU A 270 4.67 4.26 18.41
CA GLU A 270 4.39 3.20 17.44
C GLU A 270 5.42 2.05 17.54
N LEU A 271 6.68 2.38 17.81
CA LEU A 271 7.75 1.38 18.01
C LEU A 271 7.54 0.58 19.30
N LEU A 272 7.13 1.23 20.39
CA LEU A 272 6.79 0.56 21.65
C LEU A 272 5.58 -0.37 21.46
N TRP A 273 4.58 0.08 20.74
CA TRP A 273 3.44 -0.76 20.37
C TRP A 273 3.87 -1.99 19.55
N ALA A 274 4.66 -1.78 18.50
CA ALA A 274 5.19 -2.88 17.68
C ALA A 274 5.98 -3.89 18.51
N ALA A 275 6.81 -3.42 19.44
CA ALA A 275 7.55 -4.28 20.36
C ALA A 275 6.61 -5.07 21.28
N ALA A 276 5.56 -4.45 21.82
CA ALA A 276 4.55 -5.11 22.64
C ALA A 276 3.80 -6.20 21.85
N VAL A 277 3.38 -5.90 20.62
CA VAL A 277 2.73 -6.88 19.71
C VAL A 277 3.68 -8.04 19.43
N LEU A 278 4.94 -7.77 19.11
CA LEU A 278 5.95 -8.79 18.82
C LEU A 278 6.17 -9.70 20.02
N ALA A 279 6.34 -9.11 21.21
CA ALA A 279 6.49 -9.85 22.46
C ALA A 279 5.28 -10.75 22.75
N ALA A 280 4.06 -10.22 22.53
CA ALA A 280 2.82 -10.98 22.70
C ALA A 280 2.72 -12.16 21.72
N VAL A 281 3.11 -11.97 20.45
CA VAL A 281 3.11 -13.03 19.42
C VAL A 281 4.12 -14.12 19.75
N ILE A 282 5.33 -13.76 20.18
CA ILE A 282 6.37 -14.71 20.60
C ILE A 282 5.91 -15.49 21.83
N TRP A 283 5.35 -14.79 22.82
CA TRP A 283 4.82 -15.43 24.05
C TRP A 283 3.69 -16.40 23.70
N ALA A 284 2.72 -16.00 22.87
CA ALA A 284 1.63 -16.85 22.43
C ALA A 284 2.15 -18.08 21.68
N GLY A 285 3.18 -17.92 20.86
CA GLY A 285 3.84 -19.00 20.13
C GLY A 285 4.47 -20.01 21.07
N ARG A 286 5.21 -19.56 22.11
CA ARG A 286 5.78 -20.42 23.14
C ARG A 286 4.68 -21.17 23.92
N LYS A 287 3.62 -20.49 24.33
CA LYS A 287 2.45 -21.11 24.98
C LYS A 287 1.72 -22.13 24.11
N SER A 288 1.71 -21.93 22.81
CA SER A 288 1.13 -22.84 21.80
C SER A 288 2.12 -23.93 21.34
N ARG A 289 3.33 -23.97 21.89
CA ARG A 289 4.41 -24.88 21.51
C ARG A 289 4.77 -24.82 20.02
N VAL A 290 4.77 -23.63 19.48
CA VAL A 290 5.32 -23.38 18.12
C VAL A 290 6.85 -23.38 18.24
N SER A 291 7.52 -24.15 17.39
CA SER A 291 8.99 -24.22 17.43
C SER A 291 9.62 -22.84 17.13
N ASP A 292 10.75 -22.55 17.78
CA ASP A 292 11.50 -21.30 17.55
C ASP A 292 11.90 -21.14 16.08
N ARG A 293 12.22 -22.26 15.42
CA ARG A 293 12.47 -22.30 13.97
C ARG A 293 11.31 -21.73 13.15
N CYS A 294 10.06 -22.12 13.47
CA CYS A 294 8.89 -21.56 12.78
C CYS A 294 8.67 -20.08 13.12
N GLN A 295 8.89 -19.68 14.36
CA GLN A 295 8.76 -18.28 14.75
C GLN A 295 9.80 -17.40 14.05
N MET A 296 11.07 -17.86 14.00
CA MET A 296 12.13 -17.19 13.24
C MET A 296 11.80 -17.07 11.75
N ALA A 297 11.22 -18.13 11.15
CA ALA A 297 10.84 -18.08 9.76
C ALA A 297 9.71 -17.08 9.47
N PHE A 298 8.74 -16.90 10.37
CA PHE A 298 7.73 -15.86 10.24
C PHE A 298 8.34 -14.46 10.37
N ALA A 299 9.22 -14.25 11.35
CA ALA A 299 9.92 -12.98 11.53
C ALA A 299 10.78 -12.64 10.31
N ALA A 300 11.59 -13.60 9.84
CA ALA A 300 12.40 -13.43 8.64
C ALA A 300 11.52 -13.22 7.39
N GLY A 301 10.42 -13.94 7.26
CA GLY A 301 9.47 -13.79 6.15
C GLY A 301 8.84 -12.39 6.11
N PHE A 302 8.49 -11.82 7.26
CA PHE A 302 8.05 -10.45 7.35
C PHE A 302 9.14 -9.47 6.89
N VAL A 303 10.36 -9.62 7.40
CA VAL A 303 11.50 -8.78 7.01
C VAL A 303 11.77 -8.89 5.49
N PHE A 304 11.76 -10.11 4.93
CA PHE A 304 11.94 -10.30 3.49
C PHE A 304 10.89 -9.55 2.67
N LEU A 305 9.60 -9.66 3.04
CA LEU A 305 8.53 -8.94 2.34
C LEU A 305 8.65 -7.42 2.48
N ALA A 306 9.27 -6.95 3.56
CA ALA A 306 9.43 -5.54 3.81
C ALA A 306 10.71 -4.93 3.16
N LEU A 307 11.66 -5.74 2.69
CA LEU A 307 12.90 -5.26 2.06
C LEU A 307 12.68 -4.24 0.93
N PRO A 308 11.72 -4.42 -0.01
CA PRO A 308 11.49 -3.44 -1.06
C PRO A 308 11.09 -2.06 -0.54
N LEU A 309 10.58 -1.97 0.69
CA LEU A 309 10.15 -0.70 1.27
C LEU A 309 11.33 0.16 1.74
N LEU A 310 12.49 -0.45 2.01
CA LEU A 310 13.71 0.30 2.34
C LEU A 310 14.21 1.18 1.18
N SER A 311 13.87 0.81 -0.06
CA SER A 311 14.20 1.59 -1.26
C SER A 311 13.05 2.50 -1.73
N SER A 312 11.84 2.35 -1.19
CA SER A 312 10.67 3.12 -1.63
C SER A 312 10.73 4.60 -1.30
N GLY A 313 11.49 4.98 -0.27
CA GLY A 313 11.73 6.39 0.07
C GLY A 313 12.46 7.19 -1.00
N ALA A 314 13.15 6.50 -1.93
CA ALA A 314 13.77 7.13 -3.10
C ALA A 314 12.76 7.39 -4.23
N LEU A 315 11.66 6.61 -4.27
CA LEU A 315 10.62 6.70 -5.30
C LEU A 315 9.44 7.59 -4.89
N THR A 316 9.24 7.73 -3.58
CA THR A 316 8.17 8.56 -3.02
C THR A 316 8.76 9.44 -1.94
N ASN A 317 8.38 10.70 -1.87
CA ASN A 317 8.82 11.62 -0.81
C ASN A 317 8.35 11.21 0.61
N SER A 318 7.75 10.03 0.75
CA SER A 318 7.28 9.44 2.00
C SER A 318 7.90 8.07 2.25
N ASN A 319 8.50 7.89 3.43
CA ASN A 319 9.11 6.61 3.85
C ASN A 319 8.09 5.61 4.40
N TYR A 320 6.84 6.00 4.57
CA TYR A 320 5.76 5.18 5.11
C TYR A 320 4.44 5.49 4.39
N ALA A 321 3.68 4.45 4.05
CA ALA A 321 2.31 4.57 3.55
C ALA A 321 1.53 3.29 3.88
N GLU A 322 0.26 3.42 4.25
CA GLU A 322 -0.59 2.30 4.65
C GLU A 322 -0.74 1.24 3.55
N ARG A 323 -0.80 1.66 2.28
CA ARG A 323 -0.89 0.75 1.11
C ARG A 323 0.25 -0.26 1.02
N TYR A 324 1.42 0.05 1.57
CA TYR A 324 2.53 -0.91 1.59
C TYR A 324 2.33 -2.02 2.62
N ASN A 325 1.49 -1.80 3.63
CA ASN A 325 1.16 -2.80 4.65
C ASN A 325 0.09 -3.80 4.19
N PHE A 326 -0.42 -3.69 2.95
CA PHE A 326 -1.52 -4.55 2.50
C PHE A 326 -1.09 -6.03 2.44
N LEU A 327 0.00 -6.35 1.76
CA LEU A 327 0.58 -7.70 1.70
C LEU A 327 1.29 -8.08 3.00
N LEU A 328 2.08 -7.16 3.58
CA LEU A 328 2.87 -7.41 4.78
C LEU A 328 2.01 -7.85 5.96
N SER A 329 0.90 -7.18 6.19
CA SER A 329 -0.01 -7.50 7.30
C SER A 329 -0.63 -8.88 7.17
N ALA A 330 -0.82 -9.42 5.97
CA ALA A 330 -1.28 -10.81 5.80
C ALA A 330 -0.28 -11.82 6.39
N ALA A 331 1.03 -11.58 6.24
CA ALA A 331 2.06 -12.41 6.87
C ALA A 331 2.03 -12.29 8.41
N VAL A 332 1.84 -11.07 8.94
CA VAL A 332 1.69 -10.83 10.39
C VAL A 332 0.49 -11.60 10.94
N TRP A 333 -0.67 -11.51 10.28
CA TRP A 333 -1.88 -12.23 10.72
C TRP A 333 -1.75 -13.75 10.58
N CYS A 334 -0.99 -14.25 9.61
CA CYS A 334 -0.63 -15.68 9.56
C CYS A 334 0.23 -16.07 10.76
N TRP A 335 1.22 -15.24 11.15
CA TRP A 335 2.05 -15.51 12.33
C TRP A 335 1.23 -15.49 13.62
N ILE A 336 0.40 -14.45 13.84
CA ILE A 336 -0.54 -14.36 14.97
C ILE A 336 -1.45 -15.60 15.01
N GLY A 337 -1.96 -16.02 13.86
CA GLY A 337 -2.82 -17.20 13.74
C GLY A 337 -2.11 -18.50 14.18
N VAL A 338 -0.88 -18.71 13.73
CA VAL A 338 -0.08 -19.89 14.10
C VAL A 338 0.35 -19.84 15.56
N ALA A 339 0.84 -18.68 16.01
CA ALA A 339 1.29 -18.46 17.39
C ALA A 339 0.12 -18.60 18.38
N GLY A 340 -1.04 -18.03 18.07
CA GLY A 340 -2.22 -18.02 18.93
C GLY A 340 -3.06 -19.31 18.90
N ARG A 341 -2.79 -20.27 18.01
CA ARG A 341 -3.69 -21.44 17.80
C ARG A 341 -4.02 -22.25 19.06
N GLY A 342 -3.09 -22.31 20.00
CA GLY A 342 -3.30 -22.97 21.30
C GLY A 342 -4.24 -22.17 22.20
N LEU A 343 -4.07 -20.84 22.23
CA LEU A 343 -4.91 -19.91 23.00
C LEU A 343 -6.33 -19.87 22.44
N PHE A 344 -6.49 -19.80 21.13
CA PHE A 344 -7.81 -19.80 20.45
C PHE A 344 -8.65 -21.06 20.76
N ARG A 345 -7.98 -22.20 21.01
CA ARG A 345 -8.67 -23.44 21.42
C ARG A 345 -9.03 -23.45 22.90
N ARG A 346 -8.17 -22.88 23.75
CA ARG A 346 -8.35 -22.89 25.21
C ARG A 346 -9.27 -21.78 25.69
N LEU A 347 -9.21 -20.62 25.05
CA LEU A 347 -9.91 -19.40 25.43
C LEU A 347 -10.75 -18.82 24.26
N PRO A 348 -11.67 -19.61 23.66
CA PRO A 348 -12.36 -19.18 22.47
C PRO A 348 -13.25 -17.94 22.70
N ARG A 349 -13.88 -17.83 23.88
CA ARG A 349 -14.72 -16.66 24.22
C ARG A 349 -13.89 -15.39 24.38
N VAL A 350 -12.78 -15.46 25.11
CA VAL A 350 -11.87 -14.31 25.29
C VAL A 350 -11.34 -13.84 23.93
N SER A 351 -10.87 -14.77 23.09
CA SER A 351 -10.40 -14.45 21.74
C SER A 351 -11.47 -13.80 20.87
N ALA A 352 -12.72 -14.25 20.99
CA ALA A 352 -13.85 -13.68 20.25
C ALA A 352 -14.19 -12.26 20.74
N TRP A 353 -14.22 -12.03 22.05
CA TRP A 353 -14.44 -10.70 22.63
C TRP A 353 -13.35 -9.71 22.25
N THR A 354 -12.07 -10.11 22.38
CA THR A 354 -10.94 -9.25 21.98
C THR A 354 -11.01 -8.89 20.48
N ALA A 355 -11.29 -9.88 19.62
CA ALA A 355 -11.45 -9.63 18.20
C ALA A 355 -12.66 -8.73 17.91
N GLY A 356 -13.79 -8.91 18.63
CA GLY A 356 -14.98 -8.09 18.50
C GLY A 356 -14.75 -6.62 18.86
N ILE A 357 -14.01 -6.36 19.94
CA ILE A 357 -13.65 -5.00 20.37
C ILE A 357 -12.75 -4.33 19.31
N LEU A 358 -11.73 -5.06 18.80
CA LEU A 358 -10.86 -4.53 17.75
C LEU A 358 -11.63 -4.26 16.45
N LEU A 359 -12.52 -5.17 16.02
CA LEU A 359 -13.36 -4.98 14.85
C LEU A 359 -14.29 -3.78 14.98
N ALA A 360 -14.88 -3.56 16.17
CA ALA A 360 -15.71 -2.39 16.43
C ALA A 360 -14.88 -1.09 16.34
N GLY A 361 -13.66 -1.09 16.91
CA GLY A 361 -12.74 0.04 16.77
C GLY A 361 -12.34 0.31 15.33
N TYR A 362 -12.09 -0.75 14.55
CA TYR A 362 -11.78 -0.61 13.12
C TYR A 362 -12.95 -0.03 12.35
N LEU A 363 -14.16 -0.55 12.52
CA LEU A 363 -15.37 -0.03 11.86
C LEU A 363 -15.59 1.45 12.15
N LEU A 364 -15.40 1.86 13.40
CA LEU A 364 -15.53 3.27 13.78
C LEU A 364 -14.45 4.12 13.08
N THR A 365 -13.23 3.64 13.01
CA THR A 365 -12.13 4.34 12.33
C THR A 365 -12.32 4.37 10.82
N ASP A 366 -12.75 3.24 10.22
CA ASP A 366 -13.03 3.14 8.79
C ASP A 366 -14.11 4.10 8.34
N TRP A 367 -15.16 4.25 9.15
CA TRP A 367 -16.27 5.17 8.88
C TRP A 367 -15.79 6.60 8.59
N PHE A 368 -14.79 7.08 9.35
CA PHE A 368 -14.23 8.42 9.17
C PHE A 368 -13.07 8.48 8.19
N TYR A 369 -12.30 7.40 8.08
CA TYR A 369 -11.08 7.43 7.27
C TYR A 369 -11.33 7.10 5.81
N LEU A 370 -12.31 6.25 5.52
CA LEU A 370 -12.64 5.85 4.16
C LEU A 370 -13.08 7.04 3.30
N GLU A 371 -13.83 7.98 3.87
CA GLU A 371 -14.31 9.19 3.21
C GLU A 371 -13.15 10.05 2.65
N THR A 372 -11.98 9.96 3.26
CA THR A 372 -10.76 10.64 2.78
C THR A 372 -10.46 10.33 1.32
N PHE A 373 -10.83 9.15 0.84
CA PHE A 373 -10.58 8.68 -0.51
C PHE A 373 -11.77 8.88 -1.46
N SER A 374 -12.76 9.65 -1.07
CA SER A 374 -13.91 9.96 -1.93
C SER A 374 -13.64 11.13 -2.89
N ASP A 375 -12.70 12.01 -2.53
CA ASP A 375 -12.34 13.21 -3.29
C ASP A 375 -10.90 13.62 -2.99
N THR A 376 -10.15 14.07 -3.99
CA THR A 376 -8.75 14.51 -3.84
C THR A 376 -8.59 15.72 -2.92
N ARG A 377 -9.58 16.61 -2.82
CA ARG A 377 -9.58 17.70 -1.84
C ARG A 377 -9.58 17.18 -0.40
N LEU A 378 -10.39 16.16 -0.11
CA LEU A 378 -10.42 15.52 1.21
C LEU A 378 -9.11 14.78 1.49
N LEU A 379 -8.57 14.08 0.48
CA LEU A 379 -7.32 13.35 0.58
C LEU A 379 -6.16 14.30 0.93
N PHE A 380 -5.94 15.32 0.11
CA PHE A 380 -4.84 16.26 0.34
C PHE A 380 -5.08 17.17 1.54
N GLY A 381 -6.34 17.58 1.78
CA GLY A 381 -6.72 18.35 2.96
C GLY A 381 -6.39 17.61 4.25
N ARG A 382 -6.72 16.31 4.34
CA ARG A 382 -6.34 15.48 5.48
C ARG A 382 -4.83 15.29 5.58
N ALA A 383 -4.16 15.06 4.46
CA ALA A 383 -2.72 14.91 4.43
C ALA A 383 -1.97 16.18 4.90
N ALA A 384 -2.53 17.35 4.61
CA ALA A 384 -1.99 18.64 5.00
C ALA A 384 -2.37 19.07 6.43
N ALA A 385 -3.37 18.45 7.06
CA ALA A 385 -3.90 18.82 8.38
C ALA A 385 -3.02 18.36 9.56
N VAL A 386 -1.76 18.00 9.33
CA VAL A 386 -0.77 17.62 10.35
C VAL A 386 0.20 18.75 10.62
N GLU A 387 0.88 18.73 11.77
CA GLU A 387 1.77 19.82 12.18
C GLU A 387 2.93 20.09 11.19
N ASN A 388 3.50 19.02 10.61
CA ASN A 388 4.56 19.08 9.60
C ASN A 388 4.15 18.28 8.36
N PRO A 389 3.29 18.83 7.48
CA PRO A 389 2.78 18.09 6.34
C PRO A 389 3.91 17.78 5.34
N ALA A 390 3.75 16.64 4.65
CA ALA A 390 4.64 16.30 3.55
C ALA A 390 4.47 17.30 2.39
N GLN A 391 5.55 17.64 1.71
CA GLN A 391 5.52 18.57 0.57
C GLN A 391 4.48 18.15 -0.48
N ARG A 392 4.43 16.88 -0.86
CA ARG A 392 3.46 16.35 -1.82
C ARG A 392 2.00 16.56 -1.39
N ALA A 393 1.70 16.58 -0.09
CA ALA A 393 0.37 16.87 0.41
C ALA A 393 -0.06 18.31 0.11
N LEU A 394 0.85 19.25 0.31
CA LEU A 394 0.62 20.66 0.03
C LEU A 394 0.58 20.95 -1.47
N GLU A 395 1.47 20.34 -2.26
CA GLU A 395 1.48 20.44 -3.73
C GLU A 395 0.14 19.95 -4.29
N GLY A 396 -0.32 18.77 -3.87
CA GLY A 396 -1.59 18.22 -4.34
C GLY A 396 -2.80 19.07 -3.93
N LEU A 397 -2.79 19.66 -2.72
CA LEU A 397 -3.83 20.59 -2.31
C LEU A 397 -3.84 21.85 -3.19
N GLY A 398 -2.66 22.36 -3.57
CA GLY A 398 -2.50 23.47 -4.52
C GLY A 398 -3.01 23.10 -5.91
N GLU A 399 -2.68 21.90 -6.41
CA GLU A 399 -3.19 21.39 -7.70
C GLU A 399 -4.74 21.34 -7.71
N VAL A 400 -5.36 20.81 -6.66
CA VAL A 400 -6.83 20.79 -6.50
C VAL A 400 -7.39 22.21 -6.51
N ALA A 401 -6.76 23.13 -5.79
CA ALA A 401 -7.22 24.51 -5.71
C ALA A 401 -7.16 25.22 -7.06
N ILE A 402 -6.12 24.99 -7.85
CA ILE A 402 -5.95 25.54 -9.21
C ILE A 402 -6.97 24.92 -10.17
N ASN A 403 -7.03 23.59 -10.25
CA ASN A 403 -7.89 22.90 -11.21
C ASN A 403 -9.37 23.17 -10.98
N ARG A 404 -9.79 23.35 -9.73
CA ARG A 404 -11.19 23.65 -9.37
C ARG A 404 -11.48 25.12 -9.16
N GLN A 405 -10.50 25.99 -9.45
CA GLN A 405 -10.62 27.45 -9.32
C GLN A 405 -11.09 27.90 -7.94
N LEU A 406 -10.43 27.38 -6.87
CA LEU A 406 -10.74 27.66 -5.47
C LEU A 406 -9.69 28.63 -4.86
N PRO A 407 -9.87 29.96 -5.03
CA PRO A 407 -8.84 30.93 -4.62
C PRO A 407 -8.59 30.95 -3.11
N GLU A 408 -9.63 30.74 -2.28
CA GLU A 408 -9.48 30.66 -0.81
C GLU A 408 -8.61 29.49 -0.40
N LEU A 409 -8.86 28.30 -0.97
CA LEU A 409 -8.06 27.10 -0.70
C LEU A 409 -6.63 27.26 -1.17
N LEU A 410 -6.41 27.94 -2.29
CA LEU A 410 -5.08 28.22 -2.81
C LEU A 410 -4.30 29.17 -1.89
N TYR A 411 -4.96 30.18 -1.35
CA TYR A 411 -4.37 31.09 -0.36
C TYR A 411 -4.00 30.36 0.94
N GLU A 412 -4.92 29.55 1.49
CA GLU A 412 -4.68 28.73 2.67
C GLU A 412 -3.51 27.77 2.46
N THR A 413 -3.43 27.15 1.27
CA THR A 413 -2.32 26.27 0.92
C THR A 413 -0.99 27.01 0.90
N GLY A 414 -0.94 28.24 0.36
CA GLY A 414 0.23 29.09 0.37
C GLY A 414 0.69 29.43 1.80
N GLU A 415 -0.24 29.72 2.71
CA GLU A 415 0.07 29.96 4.12
C GLU A 415 0.60 28.69 4.82
N LEU A 416 0.05 27.51 4.50
CA LEU A 416 0.56 26.24 5.04
C LEU A 416 1.98 25.95 4.54
N PHE A 417 2.28 26.21 3.26
CA PHE A 417 3.64 26.11 2.73
C PHE A 417 4.61 27.05 3.47
N ASN A 418 4.19 28.30 3.68
CA ASN A 418 5.01 29.29 4.37
C ASN A 418 5.33 28.87 5.82
N ARG A 419 4.32 28.39 6.55
CA ARG A 419 4.51 27.86 7.92
C ARG A 419 5.40 26.63 7.95
N ALA A 420 5.24 25.70 7.02
CA ALA A 420 6.05 24.50 6.95
C ALA A 420 7.51 24.82 6.62
N SER A 421 7.76 25.82 5.73
CA SER A 421 9.12 26.24 5.37
C SER A 421 9.86 26.97 6.49
N SER A 422 9.13 27.70 7.37
CA SER A 422 9.73 28.46 8.48
C SER A 422 10.17 27.56 9.65
N ARG A 423 9.66 26.33 9.75
CA ARG A 423 9.93 25.39 10.84
C ARG A 423 11.08 24.42 10.57
N GLN A 424 11.61 24.36 9.35
CA GLN A 424 12.72 23.45 9.00
C GLN A 424 14.08 24.16 9.18
N GLU A 425 14.94 23.59 10.04
CA GLU A 425 16.35 23.99 10.18
C GLU A 425 17.27 22.87 9.67
N PRO A 426 18.23 23.15 8.78
CA PRO A 426 18.36 24.34 7.94
C PRO A 426 17.29 24.40 6.87
N PRO A 427 16.96 25.58 6.33
CA PRO A 427 15.90 25.71 5.34
C PRO A 427 16.21 24.82 4.13
N ARG A 428 15.57 23.67 4.06
CA ARG A 428 15.60 22.83 2.87
C ARG A 428 14.76 23.54 1.81
N ASP A 429 15.48 23.97 0.78
CA ASP A 429 15.01 24.43 -0.51
C ASP A 429 14.32 25.79 -0.59
N ALA A 430 15.04 26.72 -1.22
CA ALA A 430 14.50 27.90 -1.85
C ALA A 430 13.23 27.55 -2.68
N GLN A 431 13.18 26.39 -3.29
CA GLN A 431 12.06 25.87 -4.06
C GLN A 431 10.75 25.76 -3.24
N PHE A 432 10.81 25.32 -1.98
CA PHE A 432 9.63 25.20 -1.11
C PHE A 432 9.02 26.57 -0.77
N ARG A 433 9.87 27.56 -0.45
CA ARG A 433 9.44 28.94 -0.21
C ARG A 433 8.91 29.59 -1.48
N ASN A 434 9.52 29.31 -2.62
CA ASN A 434 9.14 29.84 -3.92
C ASN A 434 7.76 29.35 -4.32
N THR A 435 7.48 28.07 -4.14
CA THR A 435 6.16 27.48 -4.41
C THR A 435 5.10 28.14 -3.52
N ALA A 436 5.36 28.35 -2.23
CA ALA A 436 4.45 29.04 -1.32
C ALA A 436 4.06 30.44 -1.78
N VAL A 437 5.07 31.23 -2.20
CA VAL A 437 4.83 32.61 -2.64
C VAL A 437 4.11 32.65 -3.99
N LEU A 438 4.45 31.76 -4.91
CA LEU A 438 3.77 31.64 -6.21
C LEU A 438 2.31 31.24 -6.04
N LEU A 439 1.98 30.28 -5.16
CA LEU A 439 0.61 29.90 -4.86
C LEU A 439 -0.18 31.04 -4.22
N ALA A 440 0.42 31.78 -3.29
CA ALA A 440 -0.22 32.93 -2.66
C ALA A 440 -0.47 34.06 -3.67
N ALA A 441 0.48 34.32 -4.58
CA ALA A 441 0.33 35.31 -5.65
C ALA A 441 -0.76 34.90 -6.64
N HIS A 442 -0.81 33.62 -7.04
CA HIS A 442 -1.84 33.10 -7.93
C HIS A 442 -3.24 33.14 -7.29
N ALA A 443 -3.34 32.84 -6.00
CA ALA A 443 -4.59 32.96 -5.25
C ALA A 443 -5.13 34.40 -5.24
N ARG A 444 -4.25 35.41 -5.08
CA ARG A 444 -4.63 36.84 -5.14
C ARG A 444 -5.11 37.23 -6.53
N LEU A 445 -4.43 36.76 -7.58
CA LEU A 445 -4.85 37.00 -8.97
C LEU A 445 -6.22 36.41 -9.26
N MET A 446 -6.47 35.17 -8.84
CA MET A 446 -7.77 34.52 -9.03
C MET A 446 -8.90 35.21 -8.23
N ALA A 447 -8.59 35.79 -7.08
CA ALA A 447 -9.54 36.56 -6.27
C ALA A 447 -9.78 37.99 -6.79
N GLY A 448 -9.21 38.36 -7.96
CA GLY A 448 -9.31 39.71 -8.49
C GLY A 448 -8.54 40.77 -7.71
N MET A 449 -7.70 40.35 -6.76
CA MET A 449 -6.80 41.21 -6.03
C MET A 449 -5.56 41.48 -6.90
N ALA A 450 -5.21 42.75 -7.09
CA ALA A 450 -3.98 43.12 -7.79
C ALA A 450 -2.76 42.60 -7.02
N ALA A 451 -2.23 41.45 -7.43
CA ALA A 451 -0.85 41.13 -7.13
C ALA A 451 -0.01 42.10 -7.97
N THR A 452 0.72 42.97 -7.33
CA THR A 452 1.58 43.89 -8.08
C THR A 452 2.66 43.07 -8.77
N ALA A 453 2.92 43.37 -10.07
CA ALA A 453 4.02 42.77 -10.82
C ALA A 453 5.38 42.89 -10.07
N GLU A 454 5.50 43.82 -9.18
CA GLU A 454 6.65 44.04 -8.28
C GLU A 454 6.78 42.94 -7.20
N GLU A 455 5.71 42.46 -6.60
CA GLU A 455 5.75 41.33 -5.63
C GLU A 455 6.20 40.03 -6.33
N LEU A 456 5.67 39.73 -7.50
CA LEU A 456 6.11 38.60 -8.31
C LEU A 456 7.57 38.76 -8.79
N ALA A 457 7.95 39.94 -9.25
CA ALA A 457 9.31 40.23 -9.68
C ALA A 457 10.31 40.25 -8.50
N GLY A 458 9.87 40.59 -7.30
CA GLY A 458 10.65 40.51 -6.06
C GLY A 458 11.02 39.07 -5.70
N VAL A 459 10.04 38.15 -5.82
CA VAL A 459 10.23 36.71 -5.56
C VAL A 459 11.13 36.06 -6.60
N LEU A 460 10.93 36.37 -7.88
CA LEU A 460 11.78 35.88 -8.96
C LEU A 460 13.22 36.40 -8.86
N ARG A 461 13.43 37.62 -8.34
CA ARG A 461 14.78 38.19 -8.12
C ARG A 461 15.50 37.64 -6.88
N SER A 462 14.75 37.30 -5.81
CA SER A 462 15.36 36.80 -4.56
C SER A 462 15.84 35.33 -4.67
N ASN A 463 15.40 34.60 -5.68
CA ASN A 463 15.55 33.16 -5.74
C ASN A 463 16.51 32.63 -6.82
N GLY A 464 17.23 33.49 -7.51
CA GLY A 464 18.18 33.11 -8.55
C GLY A 464 17.49 32.45 -9.78
N ARG A 465 18.22 32.40 -10.90
CA ARG A 465 17.70 31.97 -12.19
C ARG A 465 17.30 30.48 -12.33
N ASP A 466 17.45 29.69 -11.27
CA ASP A 466 17.27 28.22 -11.32
C ASP A 466 15.88 27.73 -10.90
N ALA A 467 14.97 28.63 -10.50
CA ALA A 467 13.59 28.28 -10.17
C ALA A 467 12.68 28.44 -11.42
N PHE A 468 12.85 27.58 -12.38
CA PHE A 468 11.93 27.49 -13.52
C PHE A 468 10.72 26.64 -13.13
N VAL A 469 9.65 27.27 -12.67
CA VAL A 469 8.28 26.75 -12.86
C VAL A 469 7.88 27.25 -14.24
N ALA A 470 7.49 26.32 -15.12
CA ALA A 470 7.18 26.64 -16.52
C ALA A 470 6.14 27.78 -16.58
N PRO A 471 6.37 28.81 -17.42
CA PRO A 471 5.47 29.97 -17.54
C PRO A 471 4.04 29.61 -17.95
N GLU A 472 3.84 28.42 -18.49
CA GLU A 472 2.56 27.90 -18.98
C GLU A 472 1.50 27.67 -17.90
N ILE A 473 1.90 27.58 -16.62
CA ILE A 473 0.98 27.43 -15.49
C ILE A 473 0.31 28.78 -15.10
N PHE A 474 0.86 29.89 -15.55
CA PHE A 474 0.45 31.25 -15.11
C PHE A 474 -0.27 32.09 -16.15
N LEU A 475 -0.54 31.55 -17.35
CA LEU A 475 -1.36 32.25 -18.32
C LEU A 475 -2.80 31.75 -18.22
N PRO A 476 -3.80 32.63 -18.07
CA PRO A 476 -5.19 32.22 -18.21
C PRO A 476 -5.39 31.61 -19.59
N PRO A 477 -6.23 30.59 -19.76
CA PRO A 477 -6.58 30.09 -21.10
C PRO A 477 -7.18 31.22 -21.87
N ALA A 478 -6.71 31.39 -23.11
CA ALA A 478 -7.14 32.43 -24.06
C ALA A 478 -8.59 32.28 -24.46
#